data_b0027003308c21ced08a256bf09479e0
#
_entry.id   b0027003308c21ced08a256bf09479e0
#
_cell.length_a   1.000
_cell.length_b   1.000
_cell.length_c   1.000
_cell.angle_alpha   90.00
_cell.angle_beta   90.00
_cell.angle_gamma   90.00
#
_symmetry.space_group_name_H-M   'P 1'
#
loop_
_entity.id
_entity.type
_entity.pdbx_description
1 polymer ?
#
loop_
_entity_poly.entity_id
_entity_poly.type
_entity_poly.pdbx_seq_one_letter_code
_entity_poly.pdbx_strand_id
1 'polypeptide(L)'
;MQIAIDCRMSGKSGIGSYFDALLPYFIKDFECLLIGSGSVIEKYKSCAGVTVCECTAEPFSVQELFFFPKNVLKKINECGAFYTPYCNIPGGIRVPVYTTIHDIVFLDVPGLASKAGTFIRKCFYRRAARKSAAVFTVSNFSAERIKTLLHCKKPVVVTYNAAPEYLSSRTDGTEIIRKEKHSVLFVGNIKKHKGLKVLLDAFRLLLKKVPDSRLIIVGNAENFRTGDTAIFEEIKTLPPSAVCFTGKISNEELKNCYYKANLLVQPSFYEGFGMPPLEALTCGTNALISDIPVFREIYRDFPVTFFSSGNADDLAEKIEKSFELPEVRDIPKIYSFSKTFETIKKELI
;
A
#
# COMPACT_ATOMS: atom_id res chain seq x y z
N MET A 1 -13.76 -26.51 -2.22
CA MET A 1 -14.31 -25.62 -1.16
C MET A 1 -14.55 -24.26 -1.77
N GLN A 2 -15.75 -23.71 -1.63
CA GLN A 2 -16.02 -22.35 -2.09
C GLN A 2 -15.59 -21.34 -1.01
N ILE A 3 -14.92 -20.24 -1.44
CA ILE A 3 -14.47 -19.15 -0.56
C ILE A 3 -15.22 -17.87 -0.94
N ALA A 4 -15.82 -17.22 0.05
CA ALA A 4 -16.38 -15.89 -0.11
C ALA A 4 -15.24 -14.85 0.00
N ILE A 5 -15.12 -13.97 -0.98
CA ILE A 5 -14.03 -12.99 -1.09
C ILE A 5 -14.59 -11.58 -1.14
N ASP A 6 -14.14 -10.73 -0.25
CA ASP A 6 -14.54 -9.34 -0.17
C ASP A 6 -13.78 -8.46 -1.17
N CYS A 7 -14.43 -8.12 -2.26
CA CYS A 7 -13.88 -7.31 -3.36
C CYS A 7 -14.19 -5.81 -3.22
N ARG A 8 -14.86 -5.35 -2.16
CA ARG A 8 -15.32 -3.96 -2.02
C ARG A 8 -14.20 -2.93 -1.93
N MET A 9 -12.97 -3.38 -1.65
CA MET A 9 -11.77 -2.53 -1.65
C MET A 9 -11.03 -2.50 -3.00
N SER A 10 -11.41 -3.30 -3.98
CA SER A 10 -10.78 -3.32 -5.31
C SER A 10 -10.75 -1.91 -5.93
N GLY A 11 -9.63 -1.53 -6.53
CA GLY A 11 -9.39 -0.20 -7.11
C GLY A 11 -9.31 0.95 -6.10
N LYS A 12 -9.42 0.69 -4.80
CA LYS A 12 -9.41 1.70 -3.74
C LYS A 12 -8.12 1.62 -2.91
N SER A 13 -7.25 2.60 -3.04
CA SER A 13 -5.99 2.70 -2.27
C SER A 13 -5.02 1.52 -2.43
N GLY A 14 -3.91 1.53 -1.68
CA GLY A 14 -2.93 0.43 -1.67
C GLY A 14 -3.49 -0.93 -1.23
N ILE A 15 -4.56 -0.94 -0.40
CA ILE A 15 -5.26 -2.18 -0.02
C ILE A 15 -5.91 -2.81 -1.26
N GLY A 16 -6.56 -1.99 -2.09
CA GLY A 16 -7.16 -2.46 -3.34
C GLY A 16 -6.12 -2.98 -4.32
N SER A 17 -5.00 -2.27 -4.51
CA SER A 17 -3.92 -2.72 -5.39
C SER A 17 -3.32 -4.07 -4.96
N TYR A 18 -3.09 -4.26 -3.65
CA TYR A 18 -2.67 -5.55 -3.09
C TYR A 18 -3.69 -6.65 -3.39
N PHE A 19 -4.95 -6.38 -3.13
CA PHE A 19 -6.03 -7.33 -3.32
C PHE A 19 -6.22 -7.69 -4.80
N ASP A 20 -6.23 -6.69 -5.68
CA ASP A 20 -6.40 -6.88 -7.13
C ASP A 20 -5.29 -7.73 -7.74
N ALA A 21 -4.07 -7.66 -7.19
CA ALA A 21 -2.97 -8.51 -7.58
C ALA A 21 -3.10 -9.96 -7.07
N LEU A 22 -3.79 -10.18 -5.95
CA LEU A 22 -4.01 -11.53 -5.39
C LEU A 22 -5.24 -12.24 -5.96
N LEU A 23 -6.27 -11.50 -6.34
CA LEU A 23 -7.56 -12.07 -6.75
C LEU A 23 -7.46 -13.11 -7.88
N PRO A 24 -6.61 -12.94 -8.93
CA PRO A 24 -6.43 -13.95 -9.96
C PRO A 24 -5.97 -15.31 -9.44
N TYR A 25 -5.12 -15.32 -8.41
CA TYR A 25 -4.63 -16.57 -7.80
C TYR A 25 -5.75 -17.28 -7.03
N PHE A 26 -6.60 -16.54 -6.32
CA PHE A 26 -7.80 -17.12 -5.67
C PHE A 26 -8.74 -17.76 -6.69
N ILE A 27 -9.04 -17.04 -7.78
CA ILE A 27 -9.96 -17.54 -8.82
C ILE A 27 -9.40 -18.78 -9.51
N LYS A 28 -8.07 -18.87 -9.66
CA LYS A 28 -7.42 -20.02 -10.26
C LYS A 28 -7.53 -21.29 -9.41
N ASP A 29 -7.44 -21.15 -8.09
CA ASP A 29 -7.25 -22.30 -7.19
C ASP A 29 -8.51 -22.69 -6.39
N PHE A 30 -9.52 -21.82 -6.33
CA PHE A 30 -10.73 -22.01 -5.57
C PHE A 30 -12.00 -21.69 -6.36
N GLU A 31 -13.10 -22.32 -5.98
CA GLU A 31 -14.42 -21.77 -6.28
C GLU A 31 -14.64 -20.51 -5.45
N CYS A 32 -15.00 -19.40 -6.10
CA CYS A 32 -15.06 -18.09 -5.44
C CYS A 32 -16.46 -17.48 -5.50
N LEU A 33 -16.95 -16.99 -4.37
CA LEU A 33 -18.06 -16.06 -4.28
C LEU A 33 -17.48 -14.65 -4.11
N LEU A 34 -17.47 -13.83 -5.18
CA LEU A 34 -16.96 -12.46 -5.15
C LEU A 34 -18.05 -11.48 -4.68
N ILE A 35 -17.73 -10.68 -3.66
CA ILE A 35 -18.66 -9.74 -3.04
C ILE A 35 -18.16 -8.31 -3.27
N GLY A 36 -18.90 -7.48 -4.02
CA GLY A 36 -18.47 -6.14 -4.33
C GLY A 36 -19.49 -5.34 -5.13
N SER A 37 -19.08 -4.18 -5.66
CA SER A 37 -19.90 -3.40 -6.58
C SER A 37 -19.92 -4.02 -7.98
N GLY A 38 -20.97 -3.73 -8.76
CA GLY A 38 -21.17 -4.32 -10.08
C GLY A 38 -19.96 -4.24 -10.99
N SER A 39 -19.34 -3.05 -11.14
CA SER A 39 -18.17 -2.85 -12.02
C SER A 39 -16.94 -3.69 -11.64
N VAL A 40 -16.75 -3.97 -10.35
CA VAL A 40 -15.61 -4.77 -9.86
C VAL A 40 -15.80 -6.24 -10.14
N ILE A 41 -17.01 -6.78 -9.87
CA ILE A 41 -17.29 -8.20 -9.97
C ILE A 41 -17.65 -8.64 -11.39
N GLU A 42 -18.22 -7.75 -12.23
CA GLU A 42 -18.58 -8.04 -13.62
C GLU A 42 -17.37 -8.53 -14.45
N LYS A 43 -16.20 -7.97 -14.19
CA LYS A 43 -14.94 -8.39 -14.85
C LYS A 43 -14.65 -9.90 -14.72
N TYR A 44 -15.09 -10.51 -13.63
CA TYR A 44 -14.81 -11.93 -13.33
C TYR A 44 -16.02 -12.84 -13.45
N LYS A 45 -17.18 -12.31 -13.82
CA LYS A 45 -18.47 -13.07 -13.90
C LYS A 45 -18.43 -14.27 -14.85
N SER A 46 -17.65 -14.17 -15.92
CA SER A 46 -17.46 -15.23 -16.92
C SER A 46 -16.37 -16.23 -16.58
N CYS A 47 -15.60 -16.02 -15.50
CA CYS A 47 -14.56 -16.94 -15.10
C CYS A 47 -15.17 -18.23 -14.53
N ALA A 48 -14.61 -19.38 -14.91
CA ALA A 48 -15.04 -20.67 -14.38
C ALA A 48 -14.84 -20.74 -12.86
N GLY A 49 -15.79 -21.31 -12.13
CA GLY A 49 -15.74 -21.41 -10.67
C GLY A 49 -16.03 -20.11 -9.91
N VAL A 50 -16.40 -19.03 -10.61
CA VAL A 50 -16.74 -17.74 -10.00
C VAL A 50 -18.25 -17.53 -9.97
N THR A 51 -18.76 -17.20 -8.79
CA THR A 51 -20.08 -16.62 -8.59
C THR A 51 -19.93 -15.20 -8.06
N VAL A 52 -20.89 -14.32 -8.37
CA VAL A 52 -20.83 -12.91 -7.97
C VAL A 52 -22.03 -12.55 -7.08
N CYS A 53 -21.79 -11.68 -6.13
CA CYS A 53 -22.82 -11.16 -5.24
C CYS A 53 -22.62 -9.64 -5.06
N GLU A 54 -23.57 -8.89 -5.59
CA GLU A 54 -23.52 -7.44 -5.46
C GLU A 54 -23.72 -7.02 -4.01
N CYS A 55 -22.85 -6.11 -3.56
CA CYS A 55 -22.89 -5.52 -2.23
C CYS A 55 -22.43 -4.07 -2.30
N THR A 56 -23.35 -3.15 -1.98
CA THR A 56 -23.12 -1.70 -1.98
C THR A 56 -22.79 -1.14 -0.60
N ALA A 57 -22.72 -2.00 0.44
CA ALA A 57 -22.35 -1.58 1.78
C ALA A 57 -20.92 -1.02 1.78
N GLU A 58 -20.77 0.26 2.14
CA GLU A 58 -19.47 0.94 2.13
C GLU A 58 -18.52 0.33 3.18
N PRO A 59 -17.25 0.05 2.79
CA PRO A 59 -16.21 -0.35 3.72
C PRO A 59 -15.98 0.70 4.83
N PHE A 60 -15.60 0.24 6.02
CA PHE A 60 -15.38 1.07 7.21
C PHE A 60 -16.60 1.84 7.71
N SER A 61 -17.81 1.42 7.36
CA SER A 61 -19.06 2.03 7.79
C SER A 61 -19.67 1.30 9.01
N VAL A 62 -20.55 2.01 9.75
CA VAL A 62 -21.37 1.41 10.80
C VAL A 62 -22.36 0.40 10.19
N GLN A 63 -22.85 0.67 8.98
CA GLN A 63 -23.72 -0.23 8.24
C GLN A 63 -23.08 -1.61 8.03
N GLU A 64 -21.81 -1.64 7.68
CA GLU A 64 -21.06 -2.89 7.50
C GLU A 64 -21.06 -3.77 8.75
N LEU A 65 -21.01 -3.17 9.94
CA LEU A 65 -20.94 -3.92 11.19
C LEU A 65 -22.30 -4.44 11.67
N PHE A 66 -23.34 -3.61 11.56
CA PHE A 66 -24.61 -3.86 12.24
C PHE A 66 -25.77 -4.12 11.27
N PHE A 67 -25.65 -3.62 10.03
CA PHE A 67 -26.73 -3.65 9.04
C PHE A 67 -26.28 -4.23 7.70
N PHE A 68 -25.34 -5.17 7.73
CA PHE A 68 -24.88 -5.81 6.51
C PHE A 68 -26.01 -6.58 5.83
N PRO A 69 -26.16 -6.52 4.48
CA PRO A 69 -27.30 -7.10 3.78
C PRO A 69 -27.48 -8.59 4.08
N LYS A 70 -28.68 -8.98 4.54
CA LYS A 70 -28.99 -10.37 4.97
C LYS A 70 -28.83 -11.39 3.86
N ASN A 71 -29.19 -11.05 2.62
CA ASN A 71 -29.03 -11.89 1.45
C ASN A 71 -27.55 -12.16 1.13
N VAL A 72 -26.67 -11.17 1.31
CA VAL A 72 -25.22 -11.33 1.14
C VAL A 72 -24.65 -12.21 2.25
N LEU A 73 -25.06 -11.96 3.52
CA LEU A 73 -24.65 -12.78 4.66
C LEU A 73 -25.05 -14.25 4.50
N LYS A 74 -26.25 -14.51 3.96
CA LYS A 74 -26.70 -15.87 3.70
C LYS A 74 -25.73 -16.58 2.77
N LYS A 75 -25.41 -15.97 1.62
CA LYS A 75 -24.48 -16.54 0.65
C LYS A 75 -23.07 -16.74 1.21
N ILE A 76 -22.55 -15.78 2.00
CA ILE A 76 -21.24 -15.92 2.67
C ILE A 76 -21.25 -17.13 3.60
N ASN A 77 -22.32 -17.30 4.40
CA ASN A 77 -22.42 -18.36 5.38
C ASN A 77 -22.69 -19.75 4.77
N GLU A 78 -22.96 -19.86 3.47
CA GLU A 78 -23.03 -21.09 2.68
C GLU A 78 -21.64 -21.50 2.13
N CYS A 79 -20.62 -20.59 2.17
CA CYS A 79 -19.26 -20.90 1.77
C CYS A 79 -18.46 -21.60 2.90
N GLY A 80 -17.29 -22.14 2.57
CA GLY A 80 -16.41 -22.77 3.55
C GLY A 80 -15.57 -21.78 4.37
N ALA A 81 -15.29 -20.59 3.80
CA ALA A 81 -14.50 -19.54 4.45
C ALA A 81 -14.86 -18.16 3.87
N PHE A 82 -14.48 -17.11 4.60
CA PHE A 82 -14.55 -15.71 4.16
C PHE A 82 -13.18 -15.04 4.26
N TYR A 83 -12.70 -14.50 3.15
CA TYR A 83 -11.48 -13.70 3.09
C TYR A 83 -11.81 -12.23 2.87
N THR A 84 -11.18 -11.35 3.65
CA THR A 84 -11.26 -9.88 3.48
C THR A 84 -9.88 -9.24 3.51
N PRO A 85 -9.55 -8.33 2.55
CA PRO A 85 -8.23 -7.69 2.49
C PRO A 85 -8.07 -6.52 3.48
N TYR A 86 -8.99 -6.32 4.43
CA TYR A 86 -8.94 -5.24 5.40
C TYR A 86 -9.62 -5.59 6.74
N CYS A 87 -9.39 -4.76 7.74
CA CYS A 87 -9.67 -5.08 9.14
C CYS A 87 -11.15 -4.97 9.57
N ASN A 88 -12.07 -4.51 8.71
CA ASN A 88 -13.46 -4.35 9.12
C ASN A 88 -14.32 -5.54 8.65
N ILE A 89 -14.51 -6.50 9.52
CA ILE A 89 -15.28 -7.72 9.24
C ILE A 89 -16.78 -7.42 9.40
N PRO A 90 -17.63 -7.71 8.40
CA PRO A 90 -19.08 -7.58 8.53
C PRO A 90 -19.66 -8.35 9.72
N GLY A 91 -20.75 -7.84 10.29
CA GLY A 91 -21.50 -8.54 11.34
C GLY A 91 -22.23 -9.75 10.77
N GLY A 92 -22.41 -10.82 11.57
CA GLY A 92 -23.23 -11.98 11.20
C GLY A 92 -22.53 -13.08 10.40
N ILE A 93 -21.22 -12.97 10.09
CA ILE A 93 -20.44 -14.03 9.46
C ILE A 93 -20.20 -15.14 10.46
N ARG A 94 -20.50 -16.39 10.07
CA ARG A 94 -20.45 -17.62 10.87
C ARG A 94 -19.35 -18.59 10.42
N VAL A 95 -18.87 -18.45 9.18
CA VAL A 95 -17.77 -19.27 8.64
C VAL A 95 -16.41 -18.74 9.13
N PRO A 96 -15.34 -19.53 9.06
CA PRO A 96 -13.98 -19.07 9.34
C PRO A 96 -13.65 -17.81 8.54
N VAL A 97 -13.12 -16.79 9.24
CA VAL A 97 -12.75 -15.50 8.64
C VAL A 97 -11.24 -15.39 8.59
N TYR A 98 -10.75 -14.96 7.45
CA TYR A 98 -9.33 -14.67 7.22
C TYR A 98 -9.20 -13.21 6.81
N THR A 99 -8.37 -12.45 7.52
CA THR A 99 -8.31 -11.00 7.41
C THR A 99 -6.88 -10.53 7.19
N THR A 100 -6.65 -9.66 6.20
CA THR A 100 -5.37 -8.96 6.08
C THR A 100 -5.44 -7.63 6.83
N ILE A 101 -4.55 -7.42 7.79
CA ILE A 101 -4.30 -6.14 8.47
C ILE A 101 -2.94 -5.65 8.00
N HIS A 102 -2.91 -4.69 7.07
CA HIS A 102 -1.68 -4.20 6.45
C HIS A 102 -0.78 -3.49 7.46
N ASP A 103 -1.37 -2.62 8.28
CA ASP A 103 -0.71 -1.93 9.38
C ASP A 103 -1.73 -1.48 10.44
N ILE A 104 -1.21 -0.94 11.52
CA ILE A 104 -2.00 -0.31 12.58
C ILE A 104 -1.49 1.10 12.91
N VAL A 105 -1.05 1.82 11.89
CA VAL A 105 -0.44 3.16 11.99
C VAL A 105 -1.23 4.12 12.88
N PHE A 106 -2.55 4.09 12.84
CA PHE A 106 -3.41 4.95 13.67
C PHE A 106 -3.36 4.64 15.18
N LEU A 107 -2.88 3.45 15.55
CA LEU A 107 -2.67 3.08 16.95
C LEU A 107 -1.23 3.28 17.38
N ASP A 108 -0.30 3.18 16.44
CA ASP A 108 1.13 3.15 16.70
C ASP A 108 1.76 4.55 16.62
N VAL A 109 1.23 5.41 15.76
CA VAL A 109 1.73 6.78 15.59
C VAL A 109 0.76 7.77 16.24
N PRO A 110 1.17 8.46 17.33
CA PRO A 110 0.34 9.46 18.00
C PRO A 110 -0.04 10.63 17.08
N GLY A 111 -1.25 11.16 17.27
CA GLY A 111 -1.68 12.39 16.58
C GLY A 111 -2.20 12.20 15.14
N LEU A 112 -2.21 11.00 14.57
CA LEU A 112 -2.81 10.74 13.26
C LEU A 112 -4.35 10.71 13.28
N ALA A 113 -4.95 10.55 14.44
CA ALA A 113 -6.39 10.64 14.64
C ALA A 113 -6.70 11.24 16.03
N SER A 114 -7.93 11.72 16.21
CA SER A 114 -8.40 12.12 17.55
C SER A 114 -8.37 10.91 18.51
N LYS A 115 -8.31 11.18 19.83
CA LYS A 115 -8.33 10.11 20.85
C LYS A 115 -9.54 9.19 20.69
N ALA A 116 -10.73 9.73 20.43
CA ALA A 116 -11.94 8.95 20.15
C ALA A 116 -11.80 8.12 18.84
N GLY A 117 -11.28 8.73 17.78
CA GLY A 117 -11.04 8.03 16.51
C GLY A 117 -10.02 6.90 16.63
N THR A 118 -8.95 7.08 17.41
CA THR A 118 -7.97 6.04 17.72
C THR A 118 -8.61 4.90 18.53
N PHE A 119 -9.42 5.22 19.52
CA PHE A 119 -10.13 4.22 20.33
C PHE A 119 -11.09 3.38 19.47
N ILE A 120 -11.89 4.01 18.61
CA ILE A 120 -12.82 3.32 17.70
C ILE A 120 -12.04 2.38 16.78
N ARG A 121 -10.96 2.86 16.16
CA ARG A 121 -10.11 2.00 15.29
C ARG A 121 -9.51 0.83 16.07
N LYS A 122 -9.08 1.05 17.31
CA LYS A 122 -8.58 -0.02 18.18
C LYS A 122 -9.64 -1.10 18.42
N CYS A 123 -10.90 -0.71 18.60
CA CYS A 123 -12.00 -1.66 18.74
C CYS A 123 -12.20 -2.47 17.47
N PHE A 124 -12.14 -1.86 16.28
CA PHE A 124 -12.25 -2.58 15.00
C PHE A 124 -11.09 -3.54 14.77
N TYR A 125 -9.85 -3.10 14.94
CA TYR A 125 -8.68 -3.97 14.81
C TYR A 125 -8.73 -5.14 15.81
N ARG A 126 -9.07 -4.88 17.07
CA ARG A 126 -9.20 -5.95 18.08
C ARG A 126 -10.32 -6.92 17.75
N ARG A 127 -11.43 -6.42 17.21
CA ARG A 127 -12.53 -7.27 16.75
C ARG A 127 -12.08 -8.15 15.60
N ALA A 128 -11.39 -7.60 14.60
CA ALA A 128 -10.84 -8.35 13.48
C ALA A 128 -9.87 -9.44 13.99
N ALA A 129 -8.88 -9.06 14.79
CA ALA A 129 -7.91 -9.98 15.36
C ALA A 129 -8.54 -11.13 16.16
N ARG A 130 -9.66 -10.89 16.88
CA ARG A 130 -10.36 -11.93 17.65
C ARG A 130 -11.24 -12.83 16.80
N LYS A 131 -11.91 -12.26 15.77
CA LYS A 131 -12.86 -13.00 14.94
C LYS A 131 -12.19 -13.82 13.83
N SER A 132 -11.00 -13.46 13.45
CA SER A 132 -10.26 -14.19 12.41
C SER A 132 -9.76 -15.53 12.91
N ALA A 133 -9.77 -16.53 12.03
CA ALA A 133 -9.07 -17.80 12.23
C ALA A 133 -7.56 -17.57 12.15
N ALA A 134 -7.11 -16.81 11.14
CA ALA A 134 -5.77 -16.25 11.05
C ALA A 134 -5.81 -14.80 10.57
N VAL A 135 -4.81 -14.01 10.98
CA VAL A 135 -4.59 -12.63 10.54
C VAL A 135 -3.37 -12.61 9.64
N PHE A 136 -3.52 -12.12 8.42
CA PHE A 136 -2.42 -11.88 7.51
C PHE A 136 -1.90 -10.46 7.67
N THR A 137 -0.61 -10.26 7.45
CA THR A 137 0.01 -8.93 7.46
C THR A 137 1.23 -8.89 6.56
N VAL A 138 1.71 -7.70 6.24
CA VAL A 138 2.66 -7.49 5.13
C VAL A 138 4.14 -7.39 5.54
N SER A 139 4.44 -7.45 6.84
CA SER A 139 5.81 -7.46 7.37
C SER A 139 5.88 -8.07 8.77
N ASN A 140 7.06 -8.51 9.21
CA ASN A 140 7.29 -8.93 10.59
C ASN A 140 7.11 -7.76 11.56
N PHE A 141 7.54 -6.56 11.16
CA PHE A 141 7.28 -5.34 11.92
C PHE A 141 5.79 -5.17 12.22
N SER A 142 4.93 -5.22 11.18
CA SER A 142 3.48 -5.12 11.37
C SER A 142 2.93 -6.28 12.21
N ALA A 143 3.44 -7.50 12.03
CA ALA A 143 3.02 -8.66 12.82
C ALA A 143 3.31 -8.49 14.32
N GLU A 144 4.48 -7.97 14.66
CA GLU A 144 4.85 -7.67 16.04
C GLU A 144 3.94 -6.59 16.64
N ARG A 145 3.69 -5.51 15.90
CA ARG A 145 2.81 -4.43 16.35
C ARG A 145 1.37 -4.92 16.58
N ILE A 146 0.84 -5.74 15.65
CA ILE A 146 -0.49 -6.38 15.77
C ILE A 146 -0.55 -7.24 17.03
N LYS A 147 0.43 -8.12 17.25
CA LYS A 147 0.48 -8.99 18.43
C LYS A 147 0.50 -8.18 19.72
N THR A 148 1.37 -7.16 19.78
CA THR A 148 1.62 -6.35 20.98
C THR A 148 0.44 -5.42 21.30
N LEU A 149 0.00 -4.58 20.35
CA LEU A 149 -0.98 -3.52 20.61
C LEU A 149 -2.43 -4.02 20.64
N LEU A 150 -2.72 -5.09 19.87
CA LEU A 150 -4.06 -5.67 19.84
C LEU A 150 -4.21 -6.85 20.82
N HIS A 151 -3.10 -7.34 21.40
CA HIS A 151 -3.07 -8.59 22.20
C HIS A 151 -3.65 -9.77 21.41
N CYS A 152 -3.28 -9.88 20.12
CA CYS A 152 -3.77 -10.91 19.23
C CYS A 152 -3.26 -12.27 19.65
N LYS A 153 -4.17 -13.20 19.97
CA LYS A 153 -3.87 -14.60 20.35
C LYS A 153 -3.98 -15.57 19.16
N LYS A 154 -4.48 -15.09 18.02
CA LYS A 154 -4.64 -15.87 16.79
C LYS A 154 -3.31 -15.90 16.01
N PRO A 155 -3.11 -16.86 15.12
CA PRO A 155 -1.99 -16.82 14.19
C PRO A 155 -1.91 -15.47 13.47
N VAL A 156 -0.75 -14.83 13.48
CA VAL A 156 -0.44 -13.64 12.67
C VAL A 156 0.63 -14.06 11.70
N VAL A 157 0.25 -14.21 10.45
CA VAL A 157 1.05 -14.77 9.36
C VAL A 157 1.52 -13.65 8.44
N VAL A 158 2.83 -13.60 8.19
CA VAL A 158 3.42 -12.60 7.29
C VAL A 158 3.32 -13.08 5.86
N THR A 159 2.68 -12.28 5.03
CA THR A 159 2.37 -12.58 3.62
C THR A 159 2.93 -11.52 2.68
N TYR A 160 4.03 -10.92 2.98
CA TYR A 160 4.70 -9.84 2.26
C TYR A 160 3.99 -9.35 0.98
N ASN A 161 4.14 -8.08 0.65
CA ASN A 161 3.71 -7.52 -0.63
C ASN A 161 4.72 -7.81 -1.74
N ALA A 162 4.34 -7.53 -2.99
CA ALA A 162 5.21 -7.58 -4.15
C ALA A 162 4.91 -6.43 -5.11
N ALA A 163 5.86 -6.10 -5.97
CA ALA A 163 5.60 -5.14 -7.04
C ALA A 163 4.57 -5.72 -8.04
N PRO A 164 3.61 -4.90 -8.50
CA PRO A 164 2.67 -5.32 -9.52
C PRO A 164 3.37 -5.72 -10.83
N GLU A 165 2.90 -6.80 -11.47
CA GLU A 165 3.53 -7.34 -12.68
C GLU A 165 3.60 -6.34 -13.85
N TYR A 166 2.61 -5.44 -13.96
CA TYR A 166 2.58 -4.42 -15.02
C TYR A 166 3.79 -3.47 -14.99
N LEU A 167 4.47 -3.34 -13.85
CA LEU A 167 5.68 -2.54 -13.72
C LEU A 167 6.91 -3.22 -14.34
N SER A 168 6.94 -4.54 -14.39
CA SER A 168 8.08 -5.30 -14.92
C SER A 168 8.17 -5.28 -16.43
N SER A 169 7.08 -5.03 -17.14
CA SER A 169 7.06 -4.91 -18.59
C SER A 169 7.55 -3.51 -18.99
N ARG A 170 8.81 -3.39 -19.44
CA ARG A 170 9.17 -2.23 -20.25
C ARG A 170 8.22 -2.22 -21.44
N THR A 171 7.50 -1.12 -21.64
CA THR A 171 6.55 -0.95 -22.75
C THR A 171 7.20 -1.36 -24.07
N ASP A 172 6.52 -2.21 -24.79
CA ASP A 172 6.66 -2.64 -26.18
C ASP A 172 7.71 -1.89 -27.02
N GLY A 173 8.97 -2.18 -26.80
CA GLY A 173 10.07 -2.17 -27.77
C GLY A 173 10.37 -0.91 -28.61
N THR A 174 9.65 0.20 -28.45
CA THR A 174 9.73 1.32 -29.39
C THR A 174 10.34 2.61 -28.83
N GLU A 175 10.37 2.83 -27.53
CA GLU A 175 11.03 4.02 -26.96
C GLU A 175 11.93 3.65 -25.79
N ILE A 176 13.22 4.03 -25.89
CA ILE A 176 14.16 4.05 -24.76
C ILE A 176 13.71 5.19 -23.84
N ILE A 177 12.98 4.87 -22.77
CA ILE A 177 12.64 5.86 -21.76
C ILE A 177 13.94 6.31 -21.09
N ARG A 178 14.33 7.57 -21.31
CA ARG A 178 15.51 8.17 -20.68
C ARG A 178 15.13 8.74 -19.32
N LYS A 179 15.99 8.53 -18.33
CA LYS A 179 15.88 9.17 -17.03
C LYS A 179 15.96 10.70 -17.16
N GLU A 180 15.08 11.39 -16.47
CA GLU A 180 15.13 12.84 -16.32
C GLU A 180 16.18 13.18 -15.27
N LYS A 181 17.29 13.83 -15.67
CA LYS A 181 18.35 14.21 -14.75
C LYS A 181 17.80 15.07 -13.60
N HIS A 182 18.35 14.89 -12.43
CA HIS A 182 18.04 15.62 -11.19
C HIS A 182 16.54 15.60 -10.83
N SER A 183 15.80 14.58 -11.30
CA SER A 183 14.40 14.41 -10.94
C SER A 183 14.22 13.52 -9.72
N VAL A 184 13.48 14.03 -8.74
CA VAL A 184 13.11 13.35 -7.50
C VAL A 184 11.62 13.01 -7.57
N LEU A 185 11.26 11.76 -7.35
CA LEU A 185 9.88 11.28 -7.31
C LEU A 185 9.49 10.95 -5.88
N PHE A 186 8.33 11.42 -5.45
CA PHE A 186 7.62 10.98 -4.25
C PHE A 186 6.29 10.37 -4.65
N VAL A 187 5.96 9.18 -4.12
CA VAL A 187 4.69 8.50 -4.37
C VAL A 187 4.01 8.15 -3.06
N GLY A 188 2.81 8.65 -2.85
CA GLY A 188 2.02 8.31 -1.67
C GLY A 188 0.94 9.33 -1.32
N ASN A 189 -0.02 8.91 -0.49
CA ASN A 189 -1.01 9.83 0.06
C ASN A 189 -0.35 10.88 0.95
N ILE A 190 -0.81 12.13 0.87
CA ILE A 190 -0.26 13.22 1.67
C ILE A 190 -0.76 13.12 3.11
N LYS A 191 0.04 12.48 3.94
CA LYS A 191 -0.19 12.27 5.38
C LYS A 191 1.11 12.54 6.15
N LYS A 192 1.00 13.05 7.37
CA LYS A 192 2.17 13.42 8.19
C LYS A 192 3.21 12.31 8.32
N HIS A 193 2.78 11.06 8.54
CA HIS A 193 3.70 9.93 8.68
C HIS A 193 4.44 9.53 7.39
N LYS A 194 4.04 10.07 6.23
CA LYS A 194 4.77 9.87 4.96
C LYS A 194 5.96 10.80 4.78
N GLY A 195 6.13 11.78 5.67
CA GLY A 195 7.33 12.59 5.77
C GLY A 195 7.57 13.58 4.63
N LEU A 196 6.54 13.92 3.84
CA LEU A 196 6.69 14.84 2.70
C LEU A 196 7.29 16.20 3.13
N LYS A 197 7.00 16.68 4.35
CA LYS A 197 7.60 17.89 4.90
C LYS A 197 9.14 17.82 4.93
N VAL A 198 9.70 16.70 5.39
CA VAL A 198 11.15 16.49 5.43
C VAL A 198 11.76 16.54 4.03
N LEU A 199 11.04 15.96 3.04
CA LEU A 199 11.49 16.04 1.65
C LEU A 199 11.45 17.48 1.11
N LEU A 200 10.41 18.26 1.40
CA LEU A 200 10.35 19.66 0.97
C LEU A 200 11.48 20.50 1.59
N ASP A 201 11.79 20.28 2.86
CA ASP A 201 12.91 20.98 3.53
C ASP A 201 14.24 20.58 2.89
N ALA A 202 14.47 19.28 2.67
CA ALA A 202 15.66 18.78 1.98
C ALA A 202 15.76 19.32 0.53
N PHE A 203 14.65 19.39 -0.16
CA PHE A 203 14.59 19.87 -1.54
C PHE A 203 14.92 21.37 -1.65
N ARG A 204 14.53 22.18 -0.65
CA ARG A 204 14.97 23.60 -0.57
C ARG A 204 16.49 23.71 -0.44
N LEU A 205 17.12 22.83 0.33
CA LEU A 205 18.58 22.79 0.47
C LEU A 205 19.23 22.33 -0.83
N LEU A 206 18.66 21.30 -1.47
CA LEU A 206 19.15 20.78 -2.74
C LEU A 206 19.13 21.83 -3.86
N LEU A 207 18.05 22.62 -3.99
CA LEU A 207 17.94 23.67 -5.02
C LEU A 207 19.05 24.73 -4.95
N LYS A 208 19.68 24.96 -3.77
CA LYS A 208 20.80 25.86 -3.64
C LYS A 208 22.09 25.32 -4.30
N LYS A 209 22.22 24.00 -4.42
CA LYS A 209 23.39 23.30 -4.98
C LYS A 209 23.13 22.80 -6.40
N VAL A 210 21.92 22.31 -6.67
CA VAL A 210 21.50 21.76 -7.96
C VAL A 210 20.20 22.47 -8.39
N PRO A 211 20.30 23.70 -8.95
CA PRO A 211 19.14 24.56 -9.21
C PRO A 211 18.14 24.02 -10.25
N ASP A 212 18.57 23.09 -11.10
CA ASP A 212 17.75 22.43 -12.14
C ASP A 212 17.03 21.18 -11.63
N SER A 213 17.11 20.89 -10.32
CA SER A 213 16.39 19.77 -9.71
C SER A 213 14.87 19.93 -9.82
N ARG A 214 14.18 18.81 -10.04
CA ARG A 214 12.73 18.75 -10.11
C ARG A 214 12.17 17.74 -9.12
N LEU A 215 11.12 18.12 -8.39
CA LEU A 215 10.37 17.26 -7.49
C LEU A 215 8.99 16.96 -8.08
N ILE A 216 8.71 15.68 -8.30
CA ILE A 216 7.42 15.19 -8.78
C ILE A 216 6.74 14.51 -7.59
N ILE A 217 5.56 15.01 -7.20
CA ILE A 217 4.76 14.49 -6.10
C ILE A 217 3.52 13.83 -6.68
N VAL A 218 3.46 12.51 -6.61
CA VAL A 218 2.31 11.71 -7.02
C VAL A 218 1.53 11.29 -5.79
N GLY A 219 0.27 11.70 -5.70
CA GLY A 219 -0.57 11.30 -4.59
C GLY A 219 -1.87 12.08 -4.48
N ASN A 220 -2.85 11.50 -3.81
CA ASN A 220 -4.12 12.16 -3.60
C ASN A 220 -4.07 13.00 -2.31
N ALA A 221 -4.49 14.25 -2.44
CA ALA A 221 -4.67 15.17 -1.32
C ALA A 221 -6.13 15.35 -0.93
N GLU A 222 -7.07 14.96 -1.80
CA GLU A 222 -8.49 15.17 -1.59
C GLU A 222 -9.11 14.07 -0.73
N ASN A 223 -10.13 14.43 0.05
CA ASN A 223 -10.97 13.53 0.84
C ASN A 223 -10.30 12.78 2.03
N PHE A 224 -9.13 13.17 2.49
CA PHE A 224 -8.57 12.61 3.71
C PHE A 224 -8.85 13.49 4.94
N ARG A 225 -9.69 13.00 5.85
CA ARG A 225 -9.92 13.62 7.17
C ARG A 225 -8.64 13.80 8.00
N THR A 226 -7.53 13.19 7.56
CA THR A 226 -6.21 13.20 8.20
C THR A 226 -5.12 13.72 7.27
N GLY A 227 -5.48 14.42 6.19
CA GLY A 227 -4.54 15.04 5.26
C GLY A 227 -3.75 16.17 5.91
N ASP A 228 -2.52 16.37 5.47
CA ASP A 228 -1.67 17.48 5.90
C ASP A 228 -1.88 18.67 4.94
N THR A 229 -2.89 19.49 5.21
CA THR A 229 -3.23 20.63 4.34
C THR A 229 -2.15 21.73 4.37
N ALA A 230 -1.38 21.84 5.45
CA ALA A 230 -0.31 22.82 5.56
C ALA A 230 0.82 22.57 4.54
N ILE A 231 0.98 21.32 4.09
CA ILE A 231 2.01 20.97 3.11
C ILE A 231 1.82 21.68 1.76
N PHE A 232 0.56 22.00 1.38
CA PHE A 232 0.29 22.72 0.13
C PHE A 232 0.77 24.16 0.16
N GLU A 233 0.67 24.82 1.32
CA GLU A 233 1.21 26.16 1.49
C GLU A 233 2.74 26.12 1.42
N GLU A 234 3.36 25.08 1.92
CA GLU A 234 4.80 24.90 1.81
C GLU A 234 5.25 24.63 0.36
N ILE A 235 4.51 23.84 -0.40
CA ILE A 235 4.80 23.59 -1.82
C ILE A 235 4.77 24.91 -2.60
N LYS A 236 3.84 25.81 -2.32
CA LYS A 236 3.72 27.12 -2.98
C LYS A 236 4.92 28.04 -2.72
N THR A 237 5.71 27.80 -1.67
CA THR A 237 6.93 28.59 -1.40
C THR A 237 8.13 28.16 -2.25
N LEU A 238 8.03 27.04 -2.94
CA LEU A 238 9.05 26.56 -3.86
C LEU A 238 8.84 27.13 -5.26
N PRO A 239 9.91 27.25 -6.09
CA PRO A 239 9.74 27.69 -7.47
C PRO A 239 8.73 26.78 -8.22
N PRO A 240 7.72 27.35 -8.88
CA PRO A 240 6.69 26.55 -9.59
C PRO A 240 7.27 25.62 -10.67
N SER A 241 8.42 25.99 -11.26
CA SER A 241 9.14 25.17 -12.24
C SER A 241 9.85 23.96 -11.63
N ALA A 242 10.13 23.99 -10.32
CA ALA A 242 10.88 22.96 -9.62
C ALA A 242 9.99 21.89 -8.99
N VAL A 243 8.70 22.13 -8.78
CA VAL A 243 7.78 21.17 -8.15
C VAL A 243 6.53 20.93 -8.99
N CYS A 244 6.26 19.68 -9.27
CA CYS A 244 5.04 19.22 -9.95
C CYS A 244 4.22 18.37 -9.00
N PHE A 245 3.00 18.77 -8.68
CA PHE A 245 2.02 17.95 -7.96
C PHE A 245 0.99 17.41 -8.94
N THR A 246 0.97 16.10 -9.15
CA THR A 246 0.13 15.47 -10.16
C THR A 246 -1.28 15.13 -9.67
N GLY A 247 -1.48 15.03 -8.36
CA GLY A 247 -2.70 14.41 -7.83
C GLY A 247 -2.73 12.89 -8.05
N LYS A 248 -3.94 12.32 -8.12
CA LYS A 248 -4.12 10.90 -8.47
C LYS A 248 -3.98 10.73 -9.99
N ILE A 249 -3.13 9.82 -10.40
CA ILE A 249 -2.87 9.47 -11.80
C ILE A 249 -3.21 8.00 -12.07
N SER A 250 -3.26 7.61 -13.34
CA SER A 250 -3.45 6.23 -13.77
C SER A 250 -2.23 5.36 -13.47
N ASN A 251 -2.39 4.03 -13.52
CA ASN A 251 -1.27 3.09 -13.34
C ASN A 251 -0.21 3.25 -14.44
N GLU A 252 -0.61 3.58 -15.67
CA GLU A 252 0.32 3.80 -16.78
C GLU A 252 1.13 5.08 -16.57
N GLU A 253 0.49 6.17 -16.17
CA GLU A 253 1.19 7.41 -15.84
C GLU A 253 2.13 7.23 -14.64
N LEU A 254 1.71 6.48 -13.61
CA LEU A 254 2.56 6.16 -12.47
C LEU A 254 3.77 5.34 -12.88
N LYS A 255 3.59 4.34 -13.74
CA LYS A 255 4.67 3.56 -14.34
C LYS A 255 5.66 4.46 -15.07
N ASN A 256 5.15 5.37 -15.89
CA ASN A 256 5.98 6.34 -16.61
C ASN A 256 6.77 7.26 -15.65
N CYS A 257 6.15 7.71 -14.54
CA CYS A 257 6.84 8.47 -13.50
C CYS A 257 8.00 7.67 -12.91
N TYR A 258 7.80 6.39 -12.57
CA TYR A 258 8.88 5.55 -12.07
C TYR A 258 10.01 5.38 -13.10
N TYR A 259 9.70 5.09 -14.35
CA TYR A 259 10.73 4.89 -15.37
C TYR A 259 11.54 6.17 -15.67
N LYS A 260 10.89 7.33 -15.65
CA LYS A 260 11.54 8.63 -15.96
C LYS A 260 12.31 9.21 -14.79
N ALA A 261 11.90 8.95 -13.56
CA ALA A 261 12.56 9.53 -12.39
C ALA A 261 14.00 9.06 -12.26
N ASN A 262 14.89 9.97 -11.89
CA ASN A 262 16.27 9.64 -11.55
C ASN A 262 16.35 8.97 -10.18
N LEU A 263 15.54 9.43 -9.22
CA LEU A 263 15.54 8.95 -7.84
C LEU A 263 14.13 8.95 -7.27
N LEU A 264 13.71 7.84 -6.64
CA LEU A 264 12.58 7.84 -5.72
C LEU A 264 13.06 8.22 -4.31
N VAL A 265 12.33 9.09 -3.63
CA VAL A 265 12.52 9.39 -2.21
C VAL A 265 11.28 9.01 -1.41
N GLN A 266 11.46 8.14 -0.40
CA GLN A 266 10.38 7.73 0.51
C GLN A 266 10.76 8.09 1.95
N PRO A 267 10.42 9.30 2.44
CA PRO A 267 10.86 9.83 3.72
C PRO A 267 9.92 9.47 4.88
N SER A 268 9.27 8.33 4.81
CA SER A 268 8.25 7.91 5.75
C SER A 268 8.78 7.71 7.17
N PHE A 269 8.01 8.10 8.17
CA PHE A 269 8.25 7.78 9.58
C PHE A 269 7.65 6.43 9.99
N TYR A 270 6.66 5.97 9.23
CA TYR A 270 5.98 4.70 9.48
C TYR A 270 5.41 4.12 8.19
N GLU A 271 5.55 2.80 8.02
CA GLU A 271 4.96 2.02 6.93
C GLU A 271 4.55 0.62 7.44
N GLY A 272 3.62 0.00 6.71
CA GLY A 272 3.37 -1.44 6.88
C GLY A 272 4.34 -2.30 6.08
N PHE A 273 4.66 -1.85 4.86
CA PHE A 273 5.62 -2.47 3.94
C PHE A 273 6.44 -1.40 3.19
N GLY A 274 5.73 -0.43 2.59
CA GLY A 274 6.34 0.61 1.77
C GLY A 274 6.55 0.14 0.33
N MET A 275 5.49 0.12 -0.46
CA MET A 275 5.52 -0.34 -1.86
C MET A 275 6.34 0.54 -2.80
N PRO A 276 6.28 1.90 -2.74
CA PRO A 276 6.90 2.74 -3.75
C PRO A 276 8.40 2.48 -3.99
N PRO A 277 9.25 2.21 -2.98
CA PRO A 277 10.64 1.85 -3.24
C PRO A 277 10.79 0.55 -4.05
N LEU A 278 9.99 -0.47 -3.77
CA LEU A 278 10.03 -1.73 -4.53
C LEU A 278 9.56 -1.52 -5.97
N GLU A 279 8.54 -0.70 -6.17
CA GLU A 279 8.01 -0.33 -7.48
C GLU A 279 9.06 0.45 -8.30
N ALA A 280 9.73 1.43 -7.68
CA ALA A 280 10.80 2.20 -8.31
C ALA A 280 11.98 1.31 -8.74
N LEU A 281 12.46 0.47 -7.83
CA LEU A 281 13.54 -0.49 -8.12
C LEU A 281 13.17 -1.45 -9.25
N THR A 282 11.93 -1.92 -9.31
CA THR A 282 11.41 -2.78 -10.39
C THR A 282 11.47 -2.06 -11.75
N CYS A 283 11.28 -0.74 -11.76
CA CYS A 283 11.40 0.11 -12.95
C CYS A 283 12.84 0.59 -13.22
N GLY A 284 13.84 0.10 -12.51
CA GLY A 284 15.24 0.51 -12.67
C GLY A 284 15.59 1.86 -12.05
N THR A 285 14.74 2.40 -11.19
CA THR A 285 14.93 3.69 -10.52
C THR A 285 15.52 3.50 -9.13
N ASN A 286 16.58 4.26 -8.82
CA ASN A 286 17.18 4.25 -7.49
C ASN A 286 16.20 4.70 -6.42
N ALA A 287 16.32 4.16 -5.21
CA ALA A 287 15.47 4.50 -4.08
C ALA A 287 16.28 4.96 -2.88
N LEU A 288 15.94 6.13 -2.36
CA LEU A 288 16.46 6.72 -1.11
C LEU A 288 15.33 6.74 -0.10
N ILE A 289 15.52 6.02 1.00
CA ILE A 289 14.45 5.72 1.97
C ILE A 289 14.88 6.05 3.39
N SER A 290 13.93 6.40 4.24
CA SER A 290 14.22 6.67 5.65
C SER A 290 14.69 5.42 6.38
N ASP A 291 15.57 5.60 7.36
CA ASP A 291 16.03 4.52 8.23
C ASP A 291 14.99 4.23 9.31
N ILE A 292 14.00 3.40 8.97
CA ILE A 292 12.95 2.93 9.88
C ILE A 292 12.93 1.40 9.93
N PRO A 293 12.46 0.80 11.04
CA PRO A 293 12.53 -0.65 11.25
C PRO A 293 11.96 -1.48 10.10
N VAL A 294 10.79 -1.12 9.57
CA VAL A 294 10.17 -1.85 8.47
C VAL A 294 10.98 -1.76 7.18
N PHE A 295 11.58 -0.61 6.87
CA PHE A 295 12.43 -0.49 5.68
C PHE A 295 13.73 -1.27 5.82
N ARG A 296 14.30 -1.34 7.03
CA ARG A 296 15.44 -2.22 7.32
C ARG A 296 15.10 -3.70 7.18
N GLU A 297 13.85 -4.10 7.49
CA GLU A 297 13.38 -5.46 7.27
C GLU A 297 13.22 -5.75 5.77
N ILE A 298 12.42 -4.92 5.08
CA ILE A 298 11.96 -5.21 3.71
C ILE A 298 13.09 -5.03 2.69
N TYR A 299 13.92 -4.01 2.87
CA TYR A 299 14.93 -3.59 1.88
C TYR A 299 16.37 -3.96 2.27
N ARG A 300 16.55 -4.89 3.23
CA ARG A 300 17.88 -5.33 3.70
C ARG A 300 18.83 -5.70 2.55
N ASP A 301 18.32 -6.48 1.61
CA ASP A 301 19.09 -7.07 0.52
C ASP A 301 18.89 -6.34 -0.81
N PHE A 302 18.22 -5.20 -0.80
CA PHE A 302 17.94 -4.40 -1.99
C PHE A 302 18.95 -3.25 -2.15
N PRO A 303 19.22 -2.81 -3.39
CA PRO A 303 20.12 -1.69 -3.67
C PRO A 303 19.44 -0.34 -3.36
N VAL A 304 19.20 -0.06 -2.09
CA VAL A 304 18.61 1.19 -1.61
C VAL A 304 19.63 2.00 -0.80
N THR A 305 19.48 3.31 -0.83
CA THR A 305 20.21 4.20 0.08
C THR A 305 19.32 4.57 1.26
N PHE A 306 19.85 4.49 2.47
CA PHE A 306 19.15 4.91 3.68
C PHE A 306 19.61 6.30 4.12
N PHE A 307 18.67 7.10 4.63
CA PHE A 307 18.96 8.36 5.31
C PHE A 307 18.35 8.39 6.71
N SER A 308 18.91 9.20 7.59
CA SER A 308 18.45 9.36 8.97
C SER A 308 17.02 9.92 9.00
N SER A 309 16.07 9.14 9.49
CA SER A 309 14.64 9.50 9.48
C SER A 309 14.41 10.87 10.12
N GLY A 310 13.71 11.75 9.40
CA GLY A 310 13.41 13.10 9.83
C GLY A 310 14.53 14.13 9.66
N ASN A 311 15.71 13.74 9.18
CA ASN A 311 16.85 14.65 8.97
C ASN A 311 16.89 15.17 7.53
N ALA A 312 16.50 16.44 7.34
CA ALA A 312 16.45 17.07 6.02
C ALA A 312 17.84 17.35 5.41
N ASP A 313 18.85 17.64 6.24
CA ASP A 313 20.22 17.90 5.78
C ASP A 313 20.84 16.60 5.23
N ASP A 314 20.75 15.50 5.99
CA ASP A 314 21.22 14.18 5.55
C ASP A 314 20.49 13.71 4.27
N LEU A 315 19.16 13.96 4.20
CA LEU A 315 18.37 13.68 3.02
C LEU A 315 18.85 14.47 1.80
N ALA A 316 19.07 15.78 1.93
CA ALA A 316 19.52 16.64 0.84
C ALA A 316 20.89 16.20 0.29
N GLU A 317 21.85 15.91 1.19
CA GLU A 317 23.18 15.42 0.82
C GLU A 317 23.10 14.09 0.05
N LYS A 318 22.25 13.17 0.53
CA LYS A 318 22.09 11.86 -0.09
C LYS A 318 21.31 11.90 -1.40
N ILE A 319 20.37 12.83 -1.58
CA ILE A 319 19.73 13.07 -2.89
C ILE A 319 20.79 13.50 -3.90
N GLU A 320 21.61 14.52 -3.57
CA GLU A 320 22.68 15.02 -4.43
C GLU A 320 23.62 13.90 -4.90
N LYS A 321 24.11 13.08 -3.96
CA LYS A 321 24.98 11.92 -4.26
C LYS A 321 24.29 10.84 -5.09
N SER A 322 22.98 10.65 -4.88
CA SER A 322 22.22 9.60 -5.56
C SER A 322 21.95 9.91 -7.04
N PHE A 323 22.07 11.14 -7.47
CA PHE A 323 21.92 11.50 -8.90
C PHE A 323 22.99 10.89 -9.81
N GLU A 324 24.16 10.60 -9.26
CA GLU A 324 25.28 9.98 -9.98
C GLU A 324 25.27 8.45 -9.93
N LEU A 325 24.32 7.84 -9.22
CA LEU A 325 24.24 6.39 -9.15
C LEU A 325 23.78 5.81 -10.50
N PRO A 326 24.35 4.68 -10.93
CA PRO A 326 23.86 3.98 -12.11
C PRO A 326 22.43 3.50 -11.92
N GLU A 327 21.70 3.31 -13.02
CA GLU A 327 20.37 2.71 -12.98
C GLU A 327 20.42 1.32 -12.34
N VAL A 328 19.40 1.00 -11.55
CA VAL A 328 19.24 -0.32 -10.97
C VAL A 328 18.90 -1.32 -12.10
N ARG A 329 19.71 -2.39 -12.22
CA ARG A 329 19.50 -3.41 -13.25
C ARG A 329 18.91 -4.69 -12.71
N ASP A 330 19.36 -5.09 -11.53
CA ASP A 330 18.95 -6.33 -10.87
C ASP A 330 18.51 -6.07 -9.45
N ILE A 331 17.39 -6.68 -9.08
CA ILE A 331 16.87 -6.67 -7.72
C ILE A 331 16.58 -8.10 -7.25
N PRO A 332 16.69 -8.38 -5.95
CA PRO A 332 16.31 -9.66 -5.39
C PRO A 332 14.83 -10.00 -5.67
N LYS A 333 14.56 -11.19 -6.23
CA LYS A 333 13.20 -11.68 -6.52
C LYS A 333 12.62 -12.45 -5.33
N ILE A 334 12.72 -11.87 -4.14
CA ILE A 334 12.26 -12.51 -2.91
C ILE A 334 10.75 -12.34 -2.69
N TYR A 335 10.17 -11.24 -3.18
CA TYR A 335 8.76 -10.92 -3.05
C TYR A 335 8.01 -11.20 -4.36
N SER A 336 6.91 -11.96 -4.28
CA SER A 336 5.98 -12.18 -5.39
C SER A 336 4.58 -12.47 -4.86
N PHE A 337 3.54 -12.03 -5.58
CA PHE A 337 2.15 -12.31 -5.19
C PHE A 337 1.83 -13.80 -5.25
N SER A 338 2.52 -14.58 -6.07
CA SER A 338 2.43 -16.06 -6.04
C SER A 338 2.84 -16.62 -4.68
N LYS A 339 4.00 -16.21 -4.12
CA LYS A 339 4.45 -16.65 -2.79
C LYS A 339 3.51 -16.15 -1.68
N THR A 340 3.03 -14.92 -1.79
CA THR A 340 2.04 -14.34 -0.88
C THR A 340 0.78 -15.19 -0.86
N PHE A 341 0.25 -15.53 -2.04
CA PHE A 341 -0.94 -16.36 -2.17
C PHE A 341 -0.73 -17.78 -1.64
N GLU A 342 0.40 -18.44 -1.96
CA GLU A 342 0.69 -19.78 -1.44
C GLU A 342 0.75 -19.81 0.11
N THR A 343 1.24 -18.72 0.72
CA THR A 343 1.22 -18.59 2.19
C THR A 343 -0.20 -18.44 2.72
N ILE A 344 -1.04 -17.62 2.07
CA ILE A 344 -2.46 -17.46 2.43
C ILE A 344 -3.21 -18.78 2.25
N LYS A 345 -2.98 -19.47 1.13
CA LYS A 345 -3.64 -20.74 0.78
C LYS A 345 -3.41 -21.82 1.82
N LYS A 346 -2.21 -21.92 2.37
CA LYS A 346 -1.88 -22.90 3.44
C LYS A 346 -2.70 -22.73 4.72
N GLU A 347 -3.13 -21.50 5.02
CA GLU A 347 -3.96 -21.22 6.19
C GLU A 347 -5.46 -21.44 5.90
N LEU A 348 -5.87 -21.42 4.62
CA LEU A 348 -7.27 -21.60 4.19
C LEU A 348 -7.67 -23.08 4.09
N ILE A 349 -6.71 -23.97 3.90
CA ILE A 349 -6.90 -25.42 3.73
C ILE A 349 -6.51 -26.15 4.99
#